data_5a92b172934db940942c980719046e4b
#
_entry.id   5a92b172934db940942c980719046e4b
#
_cell.length_a   1.000
_cell.length_b   1.000
_cell.length_c   1.000
_cell.angle_alpha   90.00
_cell.angle_beta   90.00
_cell.angle_gamma   90.00
#
_symmetry.space_group_name_H-M   'P 1'
#
loop_
_entity.id
_entity.type
_entity.pdbx_description
1 polymer ?
#
loop_
_entity_poly.entity_id
_entity_poly.type
_entity_poly.pdbx_seq_one_letter_code
_entity_poly.pdbx_strand_id
1 'polypeptide(L)'
;SNPAKFLLSNEGINFDTEKYNNIVESRFSVWSNMRECSYSGMDNLNTLAQTAFKNAKIGGDVLVVLRYVDGVVKIQLIDGAHVQSPYLGSDYFANVLANGNTVRNGVEMTAKGEHIAYYVLNADYTYDRIEAKSKTGLITAYLVYGSKQRLDNSRGLPLIAICLETIKKLERYKEATVGSAEERAKI
;
A
#
# COMPACT_ATOMS: atom_id res chain seq x y z
N SER A 1 -1.93 24.62 -14.58
CA SER A 1 -2.53 25.71 -13.78
C SER A 1 -2.74 25.21 -12.35
N ASN A 2 -2.23 25.96 -11.37
CA ASN A 2 -2.37 25.61 -9.96
C ASN A 2 -3.85 25.81 -9.53
N PRO A 3 -4.56 24.74 -9.07
CA PRO A 3 -5.98 24.85 -8.70
C PRO A 3 -6.23 25.84 -7.54
N ALA A 4 -5.25 26.02 -6.63
CA ALA A 4 -5.36 27.02 -5.56
C ALA A 4 -5.35 28.45 -6.11
N LYS A 5 -4.56 28.73 -7.15
CA LYS A 5 -4.52 30.05 -7.82
C LYS A 5 -5.86 30.37 -8.46
N PHE A 6 -6.51 29.37 -9.07
CA PHE A 6 -7.82 29.56 -9.72
C PHE A 6 -8.92 29.88 -8.71
N LEU A 7 -8.98 29.14 -7.58
CA LEU A 7 -9.98 29.36 -6.54
C LEU A 7 -9.83 30.73 -5.87
N LEU A 8 -8.60 31.12 -5.51
CA LEU A 8 -8.32 32.37 -4.81
C LEU A 8 -8.47 33.61 -5.71
N SER A 9 -8.19 33.50 -7.03
CA SER A 9 -8.41 34.58 -7.96
C SER A 9 -9.90 34.91 -8.19
N ASN A 10 -10.77 33.90 -8.06
CA ASN A 10 -12.21 34.07 -8.16
C ASN A 10 -12.83 34.80 -6.94
N GLU A 11 -12.16 34.74 -5.78
CA GLU A 11 -12.63 35.43 -4.56
C GLU A 11 -12.01 36.84 -4.39
N GLY A 12 -11.25 37.33 -5.36
CA GLY A 12 -10.61 38.64 -5.30
C GLY A 12 -9.46 38.75 -4.28
N ILE A 13 -8.95 37.65 -3.80
CA ILE A 13 -7.83 37.59 -2.84
C ILE A 13 -6.53 37.70 -3.61
N ASN A 14 -5.78 38.81 -3.39
CA ASN A 14 -4.45 38.96 -3.97
C ASN A 14 -3.43 38.06 -3.20
N PHE A 15 -3.22 36.85 -3.73
CA PHE A 15 -2.39 35.82 -3.11
C PHE A 15 -1.08 35.67 -3.90
N ASP A 16 0.04 35.88 -3.21
CA ASP A 16 1.38 35.65 -3.77
C ASP A 16 1.64 34.14 -3.87
N THR A 17 1.26 33.57 -5.01
CA THR A 17 1.33 32.14 -5.30
C THR A 17 2.77 31.63 -5.31
N GLU A 18 3.73 32.48 -5.77
CA GLU A 18 5.13 32.08 -5.85
C GLU A 18 5.75 31.95 -4.45
N LYS A 19 5.53 32.94 -3.59
CA LYS A 19 5.97 32.91 -2.21
C LYS A 19 5.36 31.72 -1.43
N TYR A 20 4.08 31.46 -1.65
CA TYR A 20 3.40 30.33 -1.04
C TYR A 20 3.98 28.98 -1.49
N ASN A 21 4.17 28.79 -2.79
CA ASN A 21 4.74 27.58 -3.35
C ASN A 21 6.16 27.32 -2.79
N ASN A 22 7.00 28.36 -2.75
CA ASN A 22 8.35 28.27 -2.21
C ASN A 22 8.36 27.83 -0.72
N ILE A 23 7.41 28.33 0.08
CA ILE A 23 7.26 27.92 1.49
C ILE A 23 6.82 26.47 1.59
N VAL A 24 5.83 26.07 0.79
CA VAL A 24 5.32 24.68 0.80
C VAL A 24 6.40 23.69 0.35
N GLU A 25 7.11 24.00 -0.74
CA GLU A 25 8.19 23.15 -1.25
C GLU A 25 9.35 23.03 -0.26
N SER A 26 9.74 24.14 0.36
CA SER A 26 10.79 24.12 1.39
C SER A 26 10.40 23.28 2.60
N ARG A 27 9.17 23.44 3.11
CA ARG A 27 8.65 22.66 4.24
C ARG A 27 8.52 21.17 3.89
N PHE A 28 8.03 20.87 2.69
CA PHE A 28 7.94 19.49 2.21
C PHE A 28 9.33 18.87 2.07
N SER A 29 10.30 19.60 1.52
CA SER A 29 11.68 19.12 1.39
C SER A 29 12.29 18.80 2.77
N VAL A 30 12.10 19.66 3.75
CA VAL A 30 12.56 19.39 5.12
C VAL A 30 11.88 18.16 5.70
N TRP A 31 10.54 18.11 5.67
CA TRP A 31 9.76 16.99 6.20
C TRP A 31 10.11 15.67 5.53
N SER A 32 10.28 15.65 4.20
CA SER A 32 10.56 14.42 3.44
C SER A 32 11.95 13.84 3.69
N ASN A 33 12.92 14.68 4.05
CA ASN A 33 14.28 14.25 4.38
C ASN A 33 14.46 13.88 5.86
N MET A 34 13.55 14.31 6.72
CA MET A 34 13.58 13.96 8.14
C MET A 34 12.94 12.59 8.38
N ARG A 35 13.41 11.88 9.43
CA ARG A 35 12.84 10.62 9.89
C ARG A 35 11.46 10.78 10.54
N GLU A 36 11.10 11.99 10.90
CA GLU A 36 9.79 12.33 11.48
C GLU A 36 8.62 12.08 10.54
N CYS A 37 8.85 12.04 9.22
CA CYS A 37 7.83 11.66 8.25
C CYS A 37 7.41 10.19 8.37
N SER A 38 8.24 9.33 8.99
CA SER A 38 7.93 7.94 9.26
C SER A 38 7.20 7.78 10.59
N TYR A 39 6.17 6.94 10.62
CA TYR A 39 5.46 6.57 11.86
C TYR A 39 6.38 5.83 12.84
N SER A 40 7.31 5.02 12.34
CA SER A 40 8.33 4.34 13.13
C SER A 40 9.47 5.27 13.57
N GLY A 41 9.63 6.44 12.96
CA GLY A 41 10.74 7.36 13.21
C GLY A 41 12.10 6.87 12.68
N MET A 42 12.13 5.82 11.85
CA MET A 42 13.38 5.19 11.39
C MET A 42 13.80 5.64 9.98
N ASP A 43 12.84 5.99 9.14
CA ASP A 43 13.03 6.15 7.71
C ASP A 43 12.65 7.56 7.24
N ASN A 44 13.29 8.04 6.18
CA ASN A 44 12.84 9.20 5.44
C ASN A 44 11.87 8.81 4.33
N LEU A 45 11.24 9.78 3.66
CA LEU A 45 10.25 9.53 2.63
C LEU A 45 10.79 8.66 1.48
N ASN A 46 12.03 8.89 1.05
CA ASN A 46 12.65 8.12 -0.03
C ASN A 46 12.83 6.64 0.35
N THR A 47 13.33 6.38 1.56
CA THR A 47 13.46 5.00 2.07
C THR A 47 12.11 4.32 2.22
N LEU A 48 11.09 5.02 2.73
CA LEU A 48 9.72 4.52 2.82
C LEU A 48 9.17 4.16 1.43
N ALA A 49 9.36 5.03 0.43
CA ALA A 49 8.90 4.78 -0.93
C ALA A 49 9.60 3.56 -1.56
N GLN A 50 10.92 3.43 -1.37
CA GLN A 50 11.67 2.26 -1.84
C GLN A 50 11.22 0.98 -1.14
N THR A 51 11.01 1.02 0.17
CA THR A 51 10.53 -0.11 0.95
C THR A 51 9.13 -0.53 0.53
N ALA A 52 8.21 0.42 0.35
CA ALA A 52 6.86 0.16 -0.15
C ALA A 52 6.90 -0.49 -1.54
N PHE A 53 7.72 0.04 -2.45
CA PHE A 53 7.86 -0.51 -3.80
C PHE A 53 8.42 -1.94 -3.79
N LYS A 54 9.49 -2.21 -3.02
CA LYS A 54 10.09 -3.54 -2.92
C LYS A 54 9.09 -4.55 -2.34
N ASN A 55 8.45 -4.20 -1.21
CA ASN A 55 7.49 -5.08 -0.57
C ASN A 55 6.26 -5.34 -1.44
N ALA A 56 5.75 -4.33 -2.15
CA ALA A 56 4.66 -4.53 -3.10
C ALA A 56 5.04 -5.52 -4.22
N LYS A 57 6.27 -5.45 -4.75
CA LYS A 57 6.75 -6.38 -5.79
C LYS A 57 6.94 -7.81 -5.28
N ILE A 58 7.35 -7.98 -4.03
CA ILE A 58 7.61 -9.29 -3.42
C ILE A 58 6.34 -9.85 -2.79
N GLY A 59 5.65 -9.08 -1.96
CA GLY A 59 4.48 -9.50 -1.18
C GLY A 59 3.14 -9.37 -1.92
N GLY A 60 3.09 -8.55 -2.98
CA GLY A 60 1.89 -8.30 -3.78
C GLY A 60 1.33 -6.91 -3.57
N ASP A 61 1.24 -6.45 -2.35
CA ASP A 61 0.82 -5.09 -2.02
C ASP A 61 1.33 -4.65 -0.64
N VAL A 62 1.26 -3.33 -0.42
CA VAL A 62 1.57 -2.67 0.85
C VAL A 62 0.48 -1.65 1.13
N LEU A 63 -0.05 -1.63 2.33
CA LEU A 63 -0.97 -0.60 2.79
C LEU A 63 -0.17 0.60 3.30
N VAL A 64 -0.37 1.74 2.68
CA VAL A 64 0.18 3.03 3.10
C VAL A 64 -0.90 3.77 3.89
N VAL A 65 -0.57 4.19 5.11
CA VAL A 65 -1.49 4.93 5.98
C VAL A 65 -0.86 6.25 6.38
N LEU A 66 -1.58 7.35 6.15
CA LEU A 66 -1.21 8.68 6.61
C LEU A 66 -1.79 8.89 8.01
N ARG A 67 -0.94 8.93 9.02
CA ARG A 67 -1.30 9.19 10.41
C ARG A 67 -1.04 10.64 10.76
N TYR A 68 -1.97 11.27 11.44
CA TYR A 68 -1.75 12.61 12.00
C TYR A 68 -1.44 12.46 13.50
N VAL A 69 -0.17 12.68 13.86
CA VAL A 69 0.34 12.50 15.22
C VAL A 69 1.12 13.75 15.61
N ASP A 70 0.79 14.32 16.76
CA ASP A 70 1.46 15.51 17.33
C ASP A 70 1.55 16.71 16.37
N GLY A 71 0.49 16.92 15.58
CA GLY A 71 0.44 18.02 14.62
C GLY A 71 1.19 17.78 13.31
N VAL A 72 1.77 16.58 13.11
CA VAL A 72 2.56 16.22 11.92
C VAL A 72 1.94 15.01 11.22
N VAL A 73 1.96 15.03 9.89
CA VAL A 73 1.60 13.86 9.08
C VAL A 73 2.77 12.88 9.08
N LYS A 74 2.49 11.64 9.48
CA LYS A 74 3.45 10.52 9.47
C LYS A 74 2.95 9.41 8.56
N ILE A 75 3.86 8.75 7.87
CA ILE A 75 3.56 7.64 6.96
C ILE A 75 3.84 6.33 7.70
N GLN A 76 2.84 5.47 7.76
CA GLN A 76 2.95 4.10 8.22
C GLN A 76 2.82 3.16 7.03
N LEU A 77 3.78 2.24 6.89
CA LEU A 77 3.70 1.12 5.96
C LEU A 77 3.26 -0.12 6.71
N ILE A 78 2.27 -0.81 6.18
CA ILE A 78 1.75 -2.07 6.71
C ILE A 78 1.85 -3.10 5.60
N ASP A 79 2.49 -4.25 5.91
CA ASP A 79 2.60 -5.36 4.96
C ASP A 79 1.20 -5.84 4.55
N GLY A 80 1.03 -6.09 3.26
CA GLY A 80 -0.21 -6.63 2.72
C GLY A 80 -0.63 -7.95 3.37
N ALA A 81 0.30 -8.74 3.90
CA ALA A 81 0.01 -9.96 4.64
C ALA A 81 -0.86 -9.74 5.89
N HIS A 82 -0.77 -8.56 6.53
CA HIS A 82 -1.60 -8.19 7.66
C HIS A 82 -2.97 -7.65 7.27
N VAL A 83 -3.19 -7.31 5.99
CA VAL A 83 -4.51 -6.89 5.51
C VAL A 83 -5.36 -8.12 5.23
N GLN A 84 -6.23 -8.48 6.18
CA GLN A 84 -7.00 -9.72 6.16
C GLN A 84 -8.46 -9.46 6.53
N SER A 85 -9.38 -10.25 5.96
CA SER A 85 -10.79 -10.15 6.31
C SER A 85 -11.02 -10.65 7.73
N PRO A 86 -11.69 -9.88 8.60
CA PRO A 86 -12.13 -10.38 9.89
C PRO A 86 -13.15 -11.51 9.68
N TYR A 87 -13.23 -12.41 10.64
CA TYR A 87 -14.26 -13.44 10.62
C TYR A 87 -15.62 -12.80 10.92
N LEU A 88 -16.47 -12.70 9.91
CA LEU A 88 -17.77 -12.04 9.98
C LEU A 88 -18.95 -13.02 10.17
N GLY A 89 -18.75 -14.17 10.79
CA GLY A 89 -19.78 -15.14 11.09
C GLY A 89 -19.74 -16.41 10.23
N SER A 90 -20.81 -17.24 10.28
CA SER A 90 -20.85 -18.58 9.66
C SER A 90 -20.94 -18.60 8.13
N ASP A 91 -21.30 -17.47 7.50
CA ASP A 91 -21.43 -17.40 6.06
C ASP A 91 -20.10 -17.03 5.41
N TYR A 92 -19.36 -18.05 5.00
CA TYR A 92 -18.08 -17.95 4.31
C TYR A 92 -18.14 -17.11 3.01
N PHE A 93 -19.34 -16.92 2.43
CA PHE A 93 -19.57 -16.20 1.19
C PHE A 93 -20.22 -14.82 1.35
N ALA A 94 -20.78 -14.51 2.50
CA ALA A 94 -21.52 -13.27 2.74
C ALA A 94 -20.70 -12.26 3.54
N ASN A 95 -19.54 -11.84 3.02
CA ASN A 95 -18.79 -10.70 3.56
C ASN A 95 -19.51 -9.36 3.25
N VAL A 96 -20.83 -9.34 3.33
CA VAL A 96 -21.65 -8.14 3.14
C VAL A 96 -21.97 -7.54 4.50
N LEU A 97 -21.55 -6.29 4.69
CA LEU A 97 -21.84 -5.53 5.88
C LEU A 97 -23.26 -4.97 5.86
N ALA A 98 -23.77 -4.59 7.01
CA ALA A 98 -25.11 -4.00 7.16
C ALA A 98 -25.32 -2.72 6.31
N ASN A 99 -24.25 -2.02 5.97
CA ASN A 99 -24.27 -0.85 5.07
C ASN A 99 -24.25 -1.19 3.57
N GLY A 100 -24.29 -2.48 3.20
CA GLY A 100 -24.25 -2.96 1.82
C GLY A 100 -22.84 -3.04 1.19
N ASN A 101 -21.80 -2.66 1.92
CA ASN A 101 -20.43 -2.84 1.46
C ASN A 101 -20.01 -4.31 1.55
N THR A 102 -19.06 -4.70 0.70
CA THR A 102 -18.47 -6.05 0.73
C THR A 102 -17.03 -5.99 1.23
N VAL A 103 -16.63 -6.98 2.04
CA VAL A 103 -15.25 -7.15 2.49
C VAL A 103 -14.62 -8.32 1.73
N ARG A 104 -13.56 -8.05 0.97
CA ARG A 104 -12.78 -9.06 0.24
C ARG A 104 -11.30 -8.94 0.56
N ASN A 105 -10.70 -10.00 1.09
CA ASN A 105 -9.27 -10.03 1.42
C ASN A 105 -8.80 -8.83 2.26
N GLY A 106 -9.60 -8.44 3.26
CA GLY A 106 -9.31 -7.32 4.15
C GLY A 106 -9.65 -5.93 3.61
N VAL A 107 -10.22 -5.84 2.42
CA VAL A 107 -10.62 -4.56 1.81
C VAL A 107 -12.15 -4.44 1.80
N GLU A 108 -12.66 -3.41 2.48
CA GLU A 108 -14.07 -3.02 2.42
C GLU A 108 -14.30 -2.16 1.18
N MET A 109 -15.24 -2.57 0.35
CA MET A 109 -15.55 -1.90 -0.91
C MET A 109 -17.04 -1.66 -1.07
N THR A 110 -17.38 -0.56 -1.73
CA THR A 110 -18.73 -0.32 -2.23
C THR A 110 -19.06 -1.26 -3.40
N ALA A 111 -20.33 -1.32 -3.79
CA ALA A 111 -20.78 -2.03 -5.00
C ALA A 111 -20.10 -1.52 -6.29
N LYS A 112 -19.56 -0.29 -6.28
CA LYS A 112 -18.83 0.31 -7.41
C LYS A 112 -17.33 -0.04 -7.40
N GLY A 113 -16.83 -0.77 -6.37
CA GLY A 113 -15.43 -1.13 -6.22
C GLY A 113 -14.56 -0.03 -5.56
N GLU A 114 -15.17 0.99 -4.98
CA GLU A 114 -14.44 2.01 -4.23
C GLU A 114 -14.00 1.45 -2.86
N HIS A 115 -12.73 1.63 -2.53
CA HIS A 115 -12.18 1.21 -1.24
C HIS A 115 -12.64 2.18 -0.14
N ILE A 116 -13.31 1.66 0.87
CA ILE A 116 -13.84 2.42 2.01
C ILE A 116 -12.96 2.26 3.24
N ALA A 117 -12.51 1.04 3.51
CA ALA A 117 -11.64 0.75 4.66
C ALA A 117 -10.79 -0.50 4.43
N TYR A 118 -9.78 -0.64 5.26
CA TYR A 118 -8.88 -1.79 5.30
C TYR A 118 -8.90 -2.40 6.69
N TYR A 119 -9.02 -3.72 6.77
CA TYR A 119 -8.94 -4.47 8.02
C TYR A 119 -7.53 -5.01 8.20
N VAL A 120 -6.88 -4.61 9.28
CA VAL A 120 -5.50 -4.99 9.60
C VAL A 120 -5.51 -5.90 10.82
N LEU A 121 -4.95 -7.09 10.66
CA LEU A 121 -4.77 -8.05 11.75
C LEU A 121 -3.59 -7.63 12.63
N ASN A 122 -3.85 -7.44 13.91
CA ASN A 122 -2.87 -7.15 14.94
C ASN A 122 -2.24 -8.44 15.52
N ALA A 123 -1.14 -8.29 16.26
CA ALA A 123 -0.44 -9.41 16.90
C ALA A 123 -1.28 -10.15 17.97
N ASP A 124 -2.26 -9.48 18.57
CA ASP A 124 -3.21 -10.02 19.54
C ASP A 124 -4.46 -10.65 18.90
N TYR A 125 -4.42 -10.85 17.57
CA TYR A 125 -5.53 -11.40 16.76
C TYR A 125 -6.78 -10.50 16.72
N THR A 126 -6.67 -9.25 17.12
CA THR A 126 -7.72 -8.24 16.89
C THR A 126 -7.58 -7.60 15.51
N TYR A 127 -8.64 -6.95 15.04
CA TYR A 127 -8.64 -6.26 13.74
C TYR A 127 -8.87 -4.78 13.94
N ASP A 128 -7.97 -3.98 13.35
CA ASP A 128 -8.17 -2.54 13.19
C ASP A 128 -8.84 -2.26 11.85
N ARG A 129 -9.92 -1.48 11.87
CA ARG A 129 -10.55 -0.95 10.67
C ARG A 129 -10.00 0.44 10.37
N ILE A 130 -9.21 0.56 9.31
CA ILE A 130 -8.56 1.80 8.87
C ILE A 130 -9.35 2.37 7.70
N GLU A 131 -9.94 3.56 7.85
CA GLU A 131 -10.68 4.23 6.78
C GLU A 131 -9.75 4.70 5.65
N ALA A 132 -10.18 4.49 4.40
CA ALA A 132 -9.43 4.93 3.23
C ALA A 132 -9.44 6.45 3.07
N LYS A 133 -10.49 7.11 3.56
CA LYS A 133 -10.66 8.56 3.49
C LYS A 133 -10.99 9.14 4.86
N SER A 134 -10.51 10.35 5.08
CA SER A 134 -10.91 11.14 6.25
C SER A 134 -12.36 11.67 6.11
N LYS A 135 -12.92 12.22 7.19
CA LYS A 135 -14.22 12.89 7.18
C LYS A 135 -14.31 14.06 6.18
N THR A 136 -13.17 14.63 5.80
CA THR A 136 -13.07 15.71 4.79
C THR A 136 -12.93 15.19 3.35
N GLY A 137 -12.95 13.86 3.15
CA GLY A 137 -12.81 13.23 1.84
C GLY A 137 -11.36 13.07 1.34
N LEU A 138 -10.37 13.48 2.11
CA LEU A 138 -8.96 13.29 1.77
C LEU A 138 -8.57 11.82 1.93
N ILE A 139 -7.81 11.27 0.98
CA ILE A 139 -7.29 9.90 1.05
C ILE A 139 -6.26 9.84 2.18
N THR A 140 -6.50 8.96 3.15
CA THR A 140 -5.63 8.73 4.31
C THR A 140 -5.02 7.34 4.33
N ALA A 141 -5.60 6.39 3.59
CA ALA A 141 -5.03 5.06 3.43
C ALA A 141 -5.28 4.53 2.02
N TYR A 142 -4.28 3.84 1.44
CA TYR A 142 -4.38 3.22 0.12
C TYR A 142 -3.38 2.08 -0.05
N LEU A 143 -3.69 1.14 -0.95
CA LEU A 143 -2.80 0.04 -1.31
C LEU A 143 -1.89 0.43 -2.47
N VAL A 144 -0.59 0.15 -2.30
CA VAL A 144 0.40 0.16 -3.38
C VAL A 144 0.53 -1.26 -3.90
N TYR A 145 0.22 -1.48 -5.18
CA TYR A 145 0.19 -2.79 -5.79
C TYR A 145 1.53 -3.16 -6.44
N GLY A 146 1.95 -4.40 -6.27
CA GLY A 146 3.07 -4.98 -7.00
C GLY A 146 2.71 -5.21 -8.47
N SER A 147 1.58 -5.90 -8.69
CA SER A 147 0.93 -6.10 -9.98
C SER A 147 -0.57 -6.19 -9.77
N LYS A 148 -1.34 -5.61 -10.69
CA LYS A 148 -2.81 -5.73 -10.71
C LYS A 148 -3.22 -6.28 -12.06
N GLN A 149 -3.52 -7.58 -12.13
CA GLN A 149 -3.81 -8.25 -13.39
C GLN A 149 -5.25 -8.08 -13.87
N ARG A 150 -6.20 -7.87 -12.95
CA ARG A 150 -7.62 -7.68 -13.26
C ARG A 150 -8.12 -6.40 -12.61
N LEU A 151 -9.08 -5.75 -13.27
CA LEU A 151 -9.66 -4.48 -12.82
C LEU A 151 -10.35 -4.59 -11.47
N ASP A 152 -11.01 -5.71 -11.21
CA ASP A 152 -11.81 -6.02 -10.02
C ASP A 152 -11.02 -6.70 -8.90
N ASN A 153 -9.70 -6.87 -9.05
CA ASN A 153 -8.86 -7.35 -7.96
C ASN A 153 -8.79 -6.30 -6.85
N SER A 154 -9.23 -6.68 -5.65
CA SER A 154 -9.11 -5.85 -4.45
C SER A 154 -7.67 -5.77 -3.92
N ARG A 155 -6.84 -6.77 -4.25
CA ARG A 155 -5.47 -6.93 -3.77
C ARG A 155 -4.49 -7.04 -4.93
N GLY A 156 -3.24 -6.64 -4.67
CA GLY A 156 -2.13 -6.84 -5.58
C GLY A 156 -1.62 -8.28 -5.58
N LEU A 157 -0.96 -8.66 -6.68
CA LEU A 157 -0.28 -9.93 -6.80
C LEU A 157 1.24 -9.70 -6.78
N PRO A 158 2.02 -10.60 -6.12
CA PRO A 158 3.46 -10.56 -6.19
C PRO A 158 3.94 -10.67 -7.64
N LEU A 159 4.81 -9.77 -8.05
CA LEU A 159 5.37 -9.86 -9.41
C LEU A 159 6.21 -11.13 -9.57
N ILE A 160 6.90 -11.53 -8.50
CA ILE A 160 7.72 -12.75 -8.49
C ILE A 160 6.90 -14.03 -8.69
N ALA A 161 5.61 -14.03 -8.33
CA ALA A 161 4.73 -15.19 -8.48
C ALA A 161 4.63 -15.65 -9.96
N ILE A 162 4.73 -14.71 -10.90
CA ILE A 162 4.69 -15.00 -12.34
C ILE A 162 5.92 -15.81 -12.79
N CYS A 163 7.06 -15.56 -12.17
CA CYS A 163 8.34 -16.20 -12.52
C CYS A 163 8.63 -17.46 -11.69
N LEU A 164 7.88 -17.71 -10.62
CA LEU A 164 8.20 -18.75 -9.64
C LEU A 164 8.26 -20.15 -10.25
N GLU A 165 7.33 -20.46 -11.14
CA GLU A 165 7.30 -21.77 -11.81
C GLU A 165 8.50 -21.97 -12.74
N THR A 166 8.90 -20.93 -13.44
CA THR A 166 10.08 -20.96 -14.31
C THR A 166 11.37 -21.11 -13.50
N ILE A 167 11.47 -20.42 -12.36
CA ILE A 167 12.61 -20.54 -11.44
C ILE A 167 12.72 -21.96 -10.89
N LYS A 168 11.61 -22.57 -10.48
CA LYS A 168 11.59 -23.97 -10.02
C LYS A 168 12.03 -24.97 -11.09
N LYS A 169 11.62 -24.75 -12.35
CA LYS A 169 12.05 -25.58 -13.48
C LYS A 169 13.56 -25.44 -13.72
N LEU A 170 14.09 -24.21 -13.59
CA LEU A 170 15.52 -23.96 -13.74
C LEU A 170 16.35 -24.63 -12.62
N GLU A 171 15.87 -24.59 -11.37
CA GLU A 171 16.51 -25.31 -10.26
C GLU A 171 16.59 -26.81 -10.53
N ARG A 172 15.47 -27.45 -10.89
CA ARG A 172 15.45 -28.88 -11.24
C ARG A 172 16.39 -29.22 -12.39
N TYR A 173 16.46 -28.36 -13.40
CA TYR A 173 17.40 -28.56 -14.51
C TYR A 173 18.86 -28.50 -14.04
N LYS A 174 19.20 -27.54 -13.18
CA LYS A 174 20.54 -27.44 -12.59
C LYS A 174 20.90 -28.70 -11.78
N GLU A 175 20.02 -29.13 -10.91
CA GLU A 175 20.22 -30.34 -10.09
C GLU A 175 20.42 -31.59 -10.94
N ALA A 176 19.60 -31.78 -11.98
CA ALA A 176 19.73 -32.89 -12.90
C ALA A 176 21.05 -32.85 -13.69
N THR A 177 21.47 -31.65 -14.09
CA THR A 177 22.73 -31.50 -14.85
C THR A 177 23.96 -31.78 -13.99
N VAL A 178 23.97 -31.28 -12.75
CA VAL A 178 25.04 -31.55 -11.78
C VAL A 178 25.10 -33.03 -11.44
N GLY A 179 23.96 -33.66 -11.10
CA GLY A 179 23.89 -35.07 -10.81
C GLY A 179 24.41 -35.97 -11.98
N SER A 180 24.00 -35.61 -13.20
CA SER A 180 24.49 -36.32 -14.40
C SER A 180 26.00 -36.15 -14.64
N ALA A 181 26.54 -34.98 -14.30
CA ALA A 181 27.99 -34.72 -14.39
C ALA A 181 28.77 -35.51 -13.31
N GLU A 182 28.21 -35.58 -12.09
CA GLU A 182 28.80 -36.35 -10.99
C GLU A 182 28.82 -37.87 -11.28
N GLU A 183 27.75 -38.40 -11.87
CA GLU A 183 27.70 -39.82 -12.28
C GLU A 183 28.75 -40.13 -13.36
N ARG A 184 28.90 -39.24 -14.37
CA ARG A 184 29.90 -39.41 -15.40
C ARG A 184 31.35 -39.31 -14.89
N ALA A 185 31.58 -38.55 -13.85
CA ALA A 185 32.90 -38.39 -13.23
C ALA A 185 33.31 -39.59 -12.37
N LYS A 186 32.40 -40.51 -12.05
CA LYS A 186 32.64 -41.72 -11.26
C LYS A 186 33.01 -42.96 -12.13
N ILE A 187 32.86 -42.84 -13.43
CA ILE A 187 33.23 -43.85 -14.44
C ILE A 187 34.64 -43.61 -14.92
#